data_eb7abd4dbdcdfa79d7d93d2ab8edaa17
#
_entry.id   eb7abd4dbdcdfa79d7d93d2ab8edaa17
#
_cell.length_a   1.000
_cell.length_b   1.000
_cell.length_c   1.000
_cell.angle_alpha   90.00
_cell.angle_beta   90.00
_cell.angle_gamma   90.00
#
_symmetry.space_group_name_H-M   'P 1'
#
loop_
_entity.id
_entity.type
_entity.pdbx_description
1 polymer ?
#
loop_
_entity_poly.entity_id
_entity_poly.type
_entity_poly.pdbx_seq_one_letter_code
_entity_poly.pdbx_strand_id
1 'polypeptide(L)'
;MIFDGHSDLLYDVTRRRLAGENCVLERRHRQKLRKGRIGGLGLSLWVTAEPDSFWAAYSGWDGWRRTEEMMACFQAELADSPWLVPVRTAAEAREVQAAGKTFAFLAVEGMEPVGNRLERLEQYARWGARIGMLTWNEENRLAAGAGGDPENGLTELGREAVRRMQR
;
A
#
# COMPACT_ATOMS: atom_id res chain seq x y z
N MET A 1 -3.89 -20.76 9.75
CA MET A 1 -3.76 -19.31 9.49
C MET A 1 -3.37 -19.14 8.04
N ILE A 2 -3.95 -18.15 7.36
CA ILE A 2 -3.63 -17.75 5.99
C ILE A 2 -2.95 -16.39 6.03
N PHE A 3 -1.87 -16.23 5.27
CA PHE A 3 -1.28 -14.95 4.94
C PHE A 3 -1.73 -14.55 3.54
N ASP A 4 -2.48 -13.47 3.46
CA ASP A 4 -2.85 -12.84 2.19
C ASP A 4 -1.73 -11.86 1.80
N GLY A 5 -0.95 -12.24 0.80
CA GLY A 5 0.25 -11.49 0.39
C GLY A 5 -0.04 -10.19 -0.34
N HIS A 6 -1.30 -9.95 -0.76
CA HIS A 6 -1.69 -8.74 -1.46
C HIS A 6 -3.16 -8.41 -1.22
N SER A 7 -3.43 -7.25 -0.70
CA SER A 7 -4.80 -6.82 -0.39
C SER A 7 -4.98 -5.32 -0.57
N ASP A 8 -5.98 -4.94 -1.39
CA ASP A 8 -6.36 -3.55 -1.67
C ASP A 8 -7.29 -2.94 -0.61
N LEU A 9 -7.30 -3.51 0.60
CA LEU A 9 -8.13 -2.99 1.69
C LEU A 9 -7.91 -1.50 1.95
N LEU A 10 -6.69 -0.99 1.76
CA LEU A 10 -6.41 0.42 1.98
C LEU A 10 -7.13 1.34 0.99
N TYR A 11 -7.38 0.87 -0.23
CA TYR A 11 -8.19 1.60 -1.20
C TYR A 11 -9.64 1.75 -0.71
N ASP A 12 -10.29 0.66 -0.29
CA ASP A 12 -11.66 0.70 0.25
C ASP A 12 -11.74 1.54 1.54
N VAL A 13 -10.77 1.39 2.43
CA VAL A 13 -10.63 2.20 3.65
C VAL A 13 -10.60 3.68 3.30
N THR A 14 -9.70 4.08 2.40
CA THR A 14 -9.52 5.47 2.01
C THR A 14 -10.81 6.05 1.42
N ARG A 15 -11.40 5.33 0.47
CA ARG A 15 -12.63 5.73 -0.18
C ARG A 15 -13.77 5.97 0.82
N ARG A 16 -13.91 5.09 1.80
CA ARG A 16 -14.97 5.20 2.80
C ARG A 16 -14.70 6.29 3.83
N ARG A 17 -13.45 6.43 4.27
CA ARG A 17 -13.10 7.50 5.22
C ARG A 17 -13.29 8.88 4.61
N LEU A 18 -12.90 9.08 3.37
CA LEU A 18 -13.13 10.34 2.65
C LEU A 18 -14.64 10.60 2.40
N ALA A 19 -15.46 9.57 2.41
CA ALA A 19 -16.91 9.68 2.42
C ALA A 19 -17.52 9.87 3.83
N GLY A 20 -16.68 10.01 4.88
CA GLY A 20 -17.12 10.27 6.26
C GLY A 20 -17.36 9.03 7.12
N GLU A 21 -17.05 7.81 6.63
CA GLU A 21 -17.14 6.60 7.47
C GLU A 21 -15.92 6.54 8.42
N ASN A 22 -16.13 5.95 9.60
CA ASN A 22 -15.08 5.65 10.59
C ASN A 22 -15.11 4.16 10.94
N CYS A 23 -14.00 3.65 11.50
CA CYS A 23 -13.85 2.25 11.92
C CYS A 23 -14.17 1.28 10.76
N VAL A 24 -13.69 1.60 9.56
CA VAL A 24 -14.01 0.85 8.33
C VAL A 24 -13.51 -0.60 8.43
N LEU A 25 -12.25 -0.79 8.88
CA LEU A 25 -11.67 -2.12 9.08
C LEU A 25 -12.49 -2.96 10.05
N GLU A 26 -12.89 -2.38 11.18
CA GLU A 26 -13.70 -3.06 12.19
C GLU A 26 -15.09 -3.44 11.63
N ARG A 27 -15.78 -2.48 11.04
CA ARG A 27 -17.19 -2.64 10.64
C ARG A 27 -17.39 -3.44 9.36
N ARG A 28 -16.45 -3.33 8.40
CA ARG A 28 -16.61 -3.88 7.04
C ARG A 28 -15.74 -5.11 6.78
N HIS A 29 -14.58 -5.22 7.42
CA HIS A 29 -13.57 -6.21 7.03
C HIS A 29 -13.25 -7.24 8.12
N ARG A 30 -13.18 -6.86 9.39
CA ARG A 30 -12.75 -7.74 10.49
C ARG A 30 -13.46 -9.10 10.51
N GLN A 31 -14.78 -9.11 10.40
CA GLN A 31 -15.54 -10.36 10.44
C GLN A 31 -15.21 -11.27 9.25
N LYS A 32 -15.02 -10.69 8.05
CA LYS A 32 -14.66 -11.44 6.85
C LYS A 32 -13.27 -12.05 6.98
N LEU A 33 -12.30 -11.27 7.43
CA LEU A 33 -10.92 -11.72 7.67
C LEU A 33 -10.89 -12.87 8.69
N ARG A 34 -11.63 -12.74 9.79
CA ARG A 34 -11.75 -13.81 10.80
C ARG A 34 -12.37 -15.09 10.22
N LYS A 35 -13.48 -14.98 9.47
CA LYS A 35 -14.12 -16.14 8.81
C LYS A 35 -13.17 -16.79 7.80
N GLY A 36 -12.39 -16.01 7.07
CA GLY A 36 -11.36 -16.47 6.14
C GLY A 36 -10.09 -17.00 6.82
N ARG A 37 -10.00 -16.96 8.17
CA ARG A 37 -8.79 -17.34 8.93
C ARG A 37 -7.54 -16.57 8.48
N ILE A 38 -7.73 -15.32 8.04
CA ILE A 38 -6.63 -14.44 7.65
C ILE A 38 -5.95 -13.93 8.93
N GLY A 39 -4.71 -14.30 9.13
CA GLY A 39 -3.91 -13.89 10.28
C GLY A 39 -2.77 -12.93 9.90
N GLY A 40 -2.56 -12.71 8.61
CA GLY A 40 -1.59 -11.75 8.10
C GLY A 40 -2.01 -11.18 6.76
N LEU A 41 -1.63 -9.94 6.49
CA LEU A 41 -1.98 -9.17 5.29
C LEU A 41 -0.75 -8.47 4.70
N GLY A 42 -0.64 -8.47 3.37
CA GLY A 42 0.14 -7.50 2.62
C GLY A 42 -0.79 -6.36 2.17
N LEU A 43 -0.82 -5.26 2.92
CA LEU A 43 -1.69 -4.13 2.62
C LEU A 43 -1.07 -3.23 1.57
N SER A 44 -1.74 -3.05 0.44
CA SER A 44 -1.25 -2.32 -0.70
C SER A 44 -1.60 -0.83 -0.65
N LEU A 45 -0.59 0.02 -0.84
CA LEU A 45 -0.74 1.40 -1.28
C LEU A 45 -0.75 1.38 -2.80
N TRP A 46 -1.92 1.52 -3.39
CA TRP A 46 -2.12 1.52 -4.83
C TRP A 46 -2.69 2.86 -5.31
N VAL A 47 -1.93 3.53 -6.15
CA VAL A 47 -2.30 4.81 -6.74
C VAL A 47 -1.85 4.84 -8.20
N THR A 48 -2.78 4.92 -9.11
CA THR A 48 -2.53 4.99 -10.57
C THR A 48 -2.09 6.39 -11.02
N ALA A 49 -1.48 6.49 -12.20
CA ALA A 49 -1.17 7.77 -12.84
C ALA A 49 -2.44 8.58 -13.10
N GLU A 50 -3.37 7.96 -13.80
CA GLU A 50 -4.68 8.54 -14.06
C GLU A 50 -5.63 8.25 -12.89
N PRO A 51 -6.36 9.25 -12.40
CA PRO A 51 -7.33 9.04 -11.36
C PRO A 51 -8.50 8.19 -11.87
N ASP A 52 -8.79 7.11 -11.17
CA ASP A 52 -10.02 6.35 -11.39
C ASP A 52 -11.27 7.16 -10.98
N SER A 53 -12.45 6.55 -11.10
CA SER A 53 -13.73 7.21 -10.80
C SER A 53 -13.83 7.78 -9.39
N PHE A 54 -13.15 7.16 -8.42
CA PHE A 54 -13.11 7.66 -7.04
C PHE A 54 -12.18 8.87 -6.93
N TRP A 55 -10.94 8.76 -7.40
CA TRP A 55 -9.96 9.83 -7.33
C TRP A 55 -10.31 11.01 -8.23
N ALA A 56 -11.15 10.83 -9.25
CA ALA A 56 -11.64 11.92 -10.10
C ALA A 56 -12.34 13.04 -9.29
N ALA A 57 -12.97 12.70 -8.17
CA ALA A 57 -13.53 13.69 -7.25
C ALA A 57 -12.47 14.58 -6.56
N TYR A 58 -11.21 14.16 -6.60
CA TYR A 58 -10.05 14.84 -6.02
C TYR A 58 -9.03 15.22 -7.10
N SER A 59 -9.49 15.73 -8.21
CA SER A 59 -8.70 16.01 -9.44
C SER A 59 -7.52 16.96 -9.24
N GLY A 60 -7.51 17.76 -8.15
CA GLY A 60 -6.37 18.62 -7.79
C GLY A 60 -5.25 17.89 -7.03
N TRP A 61 -5.42 16.59 -6.73
CA TRP A 61 -4.42 15.81 -6.00
C TRP A 61 -3.57 15.00 -6.97
N ASP A 62 -2.26 15.22 -6.93
CA ASP A 62 -1.31 14.36 -7.64
C ASP A 62 -1.21 12.97 -6.98
N GLY A 63 -0.52 12.03 -7.63
CA GLY A 63 -0.35 10.68 -7.13
C GLY A 63 0.27 10.64 -5.73
N TRP A 64 1.22 11.53 -5.45
CA TRP A 64 1.85 11.57 -4.14
C TRP A 64 0.89 12.02 -3.04
N ARG A 65 0.11 13.07 -3.29
CA ARG A 65 -0.92 13.54 -2.35
C ARG A 65 -1.95 12.46 -2.07
N ARG A 66 -2.36 11.70 -3.09
CA ARG A 66 -3.28 10.57 -2.89
C ARG A 66 -2.67 9.46 -2.03
N THR A 67 -1.38 9.18 -2.20
CA THR A 67 -0.64 8.22 -1.37
C THR A 67 -0.56 8.67 0.10
N GLU A 68 -0.26 9.94 0.34
CA GLU A 68 -0.23 10.52 1.69
C GLU A 68 -1.60 10.41 2.36
N GLU A 69 -2.67 10.63 1.64
CA GLU A 69 -4.03 10.51 2.16
C GLU A 69 -4.40 9.06 2.48
N MET A 70 -4.02 8.09 1.63
CA MET A 70 -4.19 6.67 1.95
C MET A 70 -3.47 6.30 3.25
N MET A 71 -2.25 6.79 3.44
CA MET A 71 -1.50 6.57 4.69
C MET A 71 -2.16 7.23 5.89
N ALA A 72 -2.67 8.45 5.76
CA ALA A 72 -3.39 9.13 6.83
C ALA A 72 -4.67 8.35 7.23
N CYS A 73 -5.44 7.90 6.25
CA CYS A 73 -6.60 7.05 6.48
C CYS A 73 -6.23 5.73 7.16
N PHE A 74 -5.15 5.08 6.74
CA PHE A 74 -4.67 3.85 7.38
C PHE A 74 -4.26 4.06 8.83
N GLN A 75 -3.50 5.12 9.11
CA GLN A 75 -3.08 5.44 10.48
C GLN A 75 -4.28 5.70 11.40
N ALA A 76 -5.31 6.40 10.89
CA ALA A 76 -6.54 6.61 11.64
C ALA A 76 -7.30 5.31 11.91
N GLU A 77 -7.34 4.37 10.94
CA GLU A 77 -7.96 3.05 11.13
C GLU A 77 -7.22 2.17 12.13
N LEU A 78 -5.89 2.28 12.21
CA LEU A 78 -5.11 1.52 13.20
C LEU A 78 -5.47 1.92 14.62
N ALA A 79 -5.75 3.18 14.89
CA ALA A 79 -6.21 3.64 16.19
C ALA A 79 -7.55 3.00 16.60
N ASP A 80 -8.42 2.76 15.63
CA ASP A 80 -9.74 2.14 15.80
C ASP A 80 -9.72 0.60 15.75
N SER A 81 -8.58 0.00 15.37
CA SER A 81 -8.47 -1.44 15.07
C SER A 81 -7.29 -2.11 15.79
N PRO A 82 -7.33 -2.24 17.14
CA PRO A 82 -6.19 -2.74 17.93
C PRO A 82 -5.87 -4.23 17.67
N TRP A 83 -6.71 -4.93 16.90
CA TRP A 83 -6.50 -6.30 16.45
C TRP A 83 -5.58 -6.41 15.22
N LEU A 84 -5.37 -5.32 14.49
CA LEU A 84 -4.49 -5.23 13.31
C LEU A 84 -3.22 -4.48 13.70
N VAL A 85 -2.08 -5.12 13.52
CA VAL A 85 -0.78 -4.57 13.93
C VAL A 85 0.17 -4.49 12.74
N PRO A 86 0.59 -3.29 12.33
CA PRO A 86 1.64 -3.15 11.32
C PRO A 86 2.96 -3.75 11.82
N VAL A 87 3.64 -4.47 10.95
CA VAL A 87 4.92 -5.11 11.25
C VAL A 87 5.93 -4.83 10.13
N ARG A 88 7.20 -4.91 10.48
CA ARG A 88 8.32 -4.69 9.56
C ARG A 88 9.20 -5.92 9.38
N THR A 89 9.08 -6.87 10.27
CA THR A 89 9.93 -8.07 10.29
C THR A 89 9.08 -9.33 10.51
N ALA A 90 9.63 -10.47 10.11
CA ALA A 90 9.02 -11.77 10.38
C ALA A 90 8.98 -12.11 11.89
N ALA A 91 9.89 -11.56 12.68
CA ALA A 91 9.88 -11.73 14.14
C ALA A 91 8.65 -11.03 14.74
N GLU A 92 8.45 -9.74 14.44
CA GLU A 92 7.27 -8.99 14.86
C GLU A 92 5.97 -9.68 14.42
N ALA A 93 5.92 -10.19 13.19
CA ALA A 93 4.74 -10.90 12.68
C ALA A 93 4.41 -12.14 13.54
N ARG A 94 5.42 -12.92 13.97
CA ARG A 94 5.23 -14.07 14.85
C ARG A 94 4.74 -13.65 16.24
N GLU A 95 5.27 -12.57 16.81
CA GLU A 95 4.84 -12.03 18.10
C GLU A 95 3.38 -11.58 18.07
N VAL A 96 2.99 -10.83 17.03
CA VAL A 96 1.62 -10.37 16.81
C VAL A 96 0.67 -11.57 16.67
N GLN A 97 1.08 -12.60 15.94
CA GLN A 97 0.33 -13.83 15.77
C GLN A 97 0.18 -14.58 17.08
N ALA A 98 1.25 -14.72 17.87
CA ALA A 98 1.22 -15.37 19.17
C ALA A 98 0.27 -14.67 20.15
N ALA A 99 0.13 -13.35 20.02
CA ALA A 99 -0.84 -12.54 20.76
C ALA A 99 -2.29 -12.64 20.23
N GLY A 100 -2.56 -13.51 19.25
CA GLY A 100 -3.90 -13.71 18.69
C GLY A 100 -4.40 -12.54 17.83
N LYS A 101 -3.50 -11.68 17.35
CA LYS A 101 -3.79 -10.54 16.50
C LYS A 101 -3.45 -10.83 15.04
N THR A 102 -3.94 -9.98 14.14
CA THR A 102 -3.60 -10.01 12.71
C THR A 102 -2.44 -9.05 12.46
N PHE A 103 -1.38 -9.52 11.82
CA PHE A 103 -0.28 -8.64 11.40
C PHE A 103 -0.50 -8.11 9.98
N ALA A 104 0.12 -6.96 9.67
CA ALA A 104 0.09 -6.39 8.33
C ALA A 104 1.48 -5.88 7.92
N PHE A 105 1.96 -6.32 6.76
CA PHE A 105 3.05 -5.67 6.04
C PHE A 105 2.47 -4.62 5.11
N LEU A 106 3.07 -3.43 5.08
CA LEU A 106 2.74 -2.42 4.10
C LEU A 106 3.48 -2.71 2.79
N ALA A 107 2.74 -2.69 1.70
CA ALA A 107 3.23 -2.86 0.33
C ALA A 107 2.96 -1.60 -0.50
N VAL A 108 3.73 -1.40 -1.56
CA VAL A 108 3.49 -0.37 -2.58
C VAL A 108 3.26 -1.06 -3.91
N GLU A 109 2.11 -0.86 -4.51
CA GLU A 109 1.75 -1.41 -5.82
C GLU A 109 1.76 -0.31 -6.87
N GLY A 110 2.78 -0.36 -7.71
CA GLY A 110 3.06 0.71 -8.65
C GLY A 110 3.67 1.94 -7.96
N MET A 111 4.86 2.32 -8.39
CA MET A 111 5.57 3.47 -7.84
C MET A 111 5.41 4.72 -8.71
N GLU A 112 4.28 4.83 -9.43
CA GLU A 112 3.92 6.03 -10.18
C GLU A 112 4.04 7.29 -9.33
N PRO A 113 3.57 7.31 -8.06
CA PRO A 113 3.67 8.49 -7.22
C PRO A 113 5.10 8.93 -6.88
N VAL A 114 6.09 8.06 -7.08
CA VAL A 114 7.52 8.43 -6.87
C VAL A 114 7.94 9.49 -7.88
N GLY A 115 7.49 9.36 -9.14
CA GLY A 115 7.88 10.26 -10.21
C GLY A 115 9.40 10.31 -10.36
N ASN A 116 9.97 11.52 -10.39
CA ASN A 116 11.43 11.75 -10.44
C ASN A 116 12.06 11.92 -9.04
N ARG A 117 11.30 11.76 -7.97
CA ARG A 117 11.71 12.05 -6.59
C ARG A 117 12.00 10.78 -5.81
N LEU A 118 13.19 10.21 -6.00
CA LEU A 118 13.57 8.95 -5.33
C LEU A 118 13.59 9.03 -3.80
N GLU A 119 13.66 10.23 -3.22
CA GLU A 119 13.49 10.42 -1.76
C GLU A 119 12.11 9.99 -1.23
N ARG A 120 11.13 9.81 -2.11
CA ARG A 120 9.82 9.23 -1.77
C ARG A 120 9.91 7.74 -1.42
N LEU A 121 10.93 7.03 -1.90
CA LEU A 121 11.21 5.64 -1.52
C LEU A 121 11.58 5.56 -0.03
N GLU A 122 12.43 6.48 0.45
CA GLU A 122 12.76 6.54 1.86
C GLU A 122 11.52 6.89 2.71
N GLN A 123 10.58 7.67 2.16
CA GLN A 123 9.33 7.96 2.86
C GLN A 123 8.45 6.70 2.96
N TYR A 124 8.33 5.89 1.92
CA TYR A 124 7.66 4.60 2.00
C TYR A 124 8.30 3.69 3.06
N ALA A 125 9.64 3.63 3.09
CA ALA A 125 10.36 2.85 4.10
C ALA A 125 10.11 3.37 5.52
N ARG A 126 10.07 4.69 5.74
CA ARG A 126 9.70 5.30 7.03
C ARG A 126 8.27 4.94 7.45
N TRP A 127 7.33 4.94 6.53
CA TRP A 127 5.95 4.49 6.79
C TRP A 127 5.86 2.99 7.12
N GLY A 128 6.90 2.23 6.83
CA GLY A 128 6.98 0.80 7.15
C GLY A 128 6.77 -0.13 5.96
N ALA A 129 6.77 0.38 4.74
CA ALA A 129 6.72 -0.46 3.55
C ALA A 129 7.90 -1.44 3.50
N ARG A 130 7.63 -2.69 3.15
CA ARG A 130 8.60 -3.77 3.04
C ARG A 130 8.50 -4.53 1.72
N ILE A 131 7.46 -4.27 0.99
CA ILE A 131 7.20 -4.84 -0.34
C ILE A 131 7.01 -3.66 -1.28
N GLY A 132 7.64 -3.71 -2.44
CA GLY A 132 7.48 -2.67 -3.44
C GLY A 132 7.52 -3.24 -4.84
N MET A 133 6.58 -2.83 -5.67
CA MET A 133 6.48 -3.14 -7.08
C MET A 133 6.62 -1.83 -7.87
N LEU A 134 7.58 -1.77 -8.79
CA LEU A 134 7.92 -0.53 -9.50
C LEU A 134 6.77 -0.04 -10.39
N THR A 135 6.10 -0.95 -11.05
CA THR A 135 5.00 -0.64 -11.98
C THR A 135 3.78 -1.48 -11.64
N TRP A 136 2.63 -1.00 -12.03
CA TRP A 136 1.42 -1.81 -12.18
C TRP A 136 1.23 -2.09 -13.68
N ASN A 137 0.12 -1.69 -14.29
CA ASN A 137 -0.11 -1.89 -15.73
C ASN A 137 0.58 -0.83 -16.60
N GLU A 138 0.61 0.41 -16.15
CA GLU A 138 1.12 1.55 -16.89
C GLU A 138 2.64 1.64 -16.80
N GLU A 139 3.23 2.20 -17.85
CA GLU A 139 4.60 2.67 -17.82
C GLU A 139 4.71 3.91 -16.89
N ASN A 140 5.79 3.96 -16.13
CA ASN A 140 6.10 5.12 -15.30
C ASN A 140 7.57 5.54 -15.43
N ARG A 141 8.02 6.49 -14.61
CA ARG A 141 9.39 7.01 -14.67
C ARG A 141 10.47 5.97 -14.32
N LEU A 142 10.09 4.86 -13.69
CA LEU A 142 11.03 3.85 -13.22
C LEU A 142 11.15 2.67 -14.18
N ALA A 143 10.03 2.26 -14.78
CA ALA A 143 9.99 1.09 -15.65
C ALA A 143 8.73 1.06 -16.53
N ALA A 144 8.77 0.20 -17.56
CA ALA A 144 7.57 -0.21 -18.27
C ALA A 144 6.70 -1.12 -17.40
N GLY A 145 5.39 -0.90 -17.45
CA GLY A 145 4.40 -1.80 -16.87
C GLY A 145 3.93 -2.87 -17.87
N ALA A 146 3.01 -3.73 -17.44
CA ALA A 146 2.47 -4.81 -18.27
C ALA A 146 1.76 -4.32 -19.54
N GLY A 147 1.21 -3.10 -19.54
CA GLY A 147 0.60 -2.44 -20.69
C GLY A 147 1.54 -1.47 -21.43
N GLY A 148 2.80 -1.36 -20.99
CA GLY A 148 3.81 -0.52 -21.64
C GLY A 148 4.47 -1.20 -22.84
N ASP A 149 5.43 -0.51 -23.47
CA ASP A 149 6.23 -1.07 -24.55
C ASP A 149 7.12 -2.21 -24.00
N PRO A 150 6.99 -3.45 -24.52
CA PRO A 150 7.78 -4.59 -24.05
C PRO A 150 9.30 -4.45 -24.26
N GLU A 151 9.73 -3.56 -25.18
CA GLU A 151 11.15 -3.26 -25.38
C GLU A 151 11.71 -2.32 -24.29
N ASN A 152 10.86 -1.64 -23.54
CA ASN A 152 11.22 -0.76 -22.44
C ASN A 152 11.26 -1.58 -21.14
N GLY A 153 12.43 -1.73 -20.54
CA GLY A 153 12.58 -2.34 -19.23
C GLY A 153 12.72 -1.29 -18.12
N LEU A 154 13.70 -1.48 -17.25
CA LEU A 154 14.07 -0.49 -16.23
C LEU A 154 14.74 0.73 -16.88
N THR A 155 14.29 1.90 -16.49
CA THR A 155 15.00 3.15 -16.77
C THR A 155 16.28 3.27 -15.90
N GLU A 156 17.15 4.24 -16.17
CA GLU A 156 18.27 4.53 -15.26
C GLU A 156 17.77 4.95 -13.88
N LEU A 157 16.69 5.73 -13.82
CA LEU A 157 16.05 6.10 -12.56
C LEU A 157 15.49 4.87 -11.83
N GLY A 158 14.91 3.92 -12.57
CA GLY A 158 14.42 2.65 -12.03
C GLY A 158 15.53 1.78 -11.46
N ARG A 159 16.70 1.71 -12.13
CA ARG A 159 17.87 1.01 -11.59
C ARG A 159 18.34 1.62 -10.28
N GLU A 160 18.38 2.94 -10.19
CA GLU A 160 18.73 3.63 -8.94
C GLU A 160 17.67 3.41 -7.87
N ALA A 161 16.37 3.41 -8.23
CA ALA A 161 15.29 3.09 -7.30
C ALA A 161 15.50 1.70 -6.68
N VAL A 162 15.79 0.66 -7.50
CA VAL A 162 16.05 -0.69 -7.00
C VAL A 162 17.25 -0.72 -6.04
N ARG A 163 18.34 -0.03 -6.37
CA ARG A 163 19.52 0.05 -5.48
C ARG A 163 19.17 0.68 -4.13
N ARG A 164 18.30 1.71 -4.10
CA ARG A 164 17.84 2.33 -2.85
C ARG A 164 16.94 1.43 -2.05
N MET A 165 16.04 0.70 -2.70
CA MET A 165 15.14 -0.25 -2.04
C MET A 165 15.86 -1.43 -1.38
N GLN A 166 17.09 -1.74 -1.78
CA GLN A 166 17.91 -2.82 -1.23
C GLN A 166 18.70 -2.42 0.03
N ARG A 167 18.74 -1.14 0.39
CA ARG A 167 19.44 -0.61 1.58
C ARG A 167 18.57 -0.63 2.81
#